data_a7622e4c608bad75b47d60d41d6e93fa
#
_entry.id   a7622e4c608bad75b47d60d41d6e93fa
#
_cell.length_a   1.000
_cell.length_b   1.000
_cell.length_c   1.000
_cell.angle_alpha   90.00
_cell.angle_beta   90.00
_cell.angle_gamma   90.00
#
_symmetry.space_group_name_H-M   'P 1'
#
loop_
_entity.id
_entity.type
_entity.pdbx_description
1 polymer ?
#
loop_
_entity_poly.entity_id
_entity_poly.type
_entity_poly.pdbx_seq_one_letter_code
_entity_poly.pdbx_strand_id
1 'polypeptide(L)'
;IANDEGRRTTPSVVAFLKNGERKVGDPAKRQAITNPENTISSVKRFMGRRFNEIAEEKSHWSYKIVQGENDTVRVDIDGRMYTPQEISAMVLQKMKKTAEDYLGTEVTDAVITVPAYFNDAQRQATKEAGEIAGLNVRRIVNEPTAAALAYGLDKKNIEQKIAVFDLGGGTFDISVLDLGDGVFEVKSTNGDTHLGGDDFDKVIMDFLADEFKKQEAIDLRK
;
A
#
# COMPACT_ATOMS: atom_id res chain seq x y z
N ILE A 1 3.59 7.95 16.31
CA ILE A 1 2.25 8.46 16.64
C ILE A 1 1.31 7.27 16.64
N ALA A 2 0.44 7.15 17.65
CA ALA A 2 -0.63 6.17 17.66
C ALA A 2 -1.86 6.73 16.93
N ASN A 3 -2.58 5.85 16.19
CA ASN A 3 -3.85 6.19 15.58
C ASN A 3 -5.00 6.14 16.61
N ASP A 4 -6.22 6.42 16.18
CA ASP A 4 -7.43 6.40 17.02
C ASP A 4 -7.81 5.00 17.54
N GLU A 5 -7.25 3.92 16.97
CA GLU A 5 -7.33 2.56 17.50
C GLU A 5 -6.17 2.20 18.46
N GLY A 6 -5.30 3.17 18.81
CA GLY A 6 -4.14 2.97 19.69
C GLY A 6 -2.96 2.24 19.05
N ARG A 7 -2.98 2.01 17.74
CA ARG A 7 -1.92 1.33 17.00
C ARG A 7 -0.94 2.32 16.37
N ARG A 8 0.31 1.90 16.23
CA ARG A 8 1.36 2.69 15.54
C ARG A 8 1.43 2.45 14.03
N THR A 9 0.60 1.55 13.52
CA THR A 9 0.44 1.24 12.10
C THR A 9 -1.03 1.30 11.74
N THR A 10 -1.33 1.67 10.49
CA THR A 10 -2.68 1.70 9.96
C THR A 10 -2.72 0.85 8.69
N PRO A 11 -3.54 -0.20 8.60
CA PRO A 11 -3.68 -0.98 7.38
C PRO A 11 -4.12 -0.12 6.20
N SER A 12 -3.49 -0.31 5.04
CA SER A 12 -3.87 0.37 3.79
C SER A 12 -5.09 -0.31 3.17
N VAL A 13 -6.22 -0.25 3.89
CA VAL A 13 -7.50 -0.85 3.52
C VAL A 13 -8.59 0.21 3.59
N VAL A 14 -9.45 0.26 2.57
CA VAL A 14 -10.60 1.18 2.48
C VAL A 14 -11.86 0.38 2.23
N ALA A 15 -12.89 0.54 3.05
CA ALA A 15 -14.19 -0.09 2.85
C ALA A 15 -15.26 0.97 2.58
N PHE A 16 -16.10 0.71 1.57
CA PHE A 16 -17.26 1.51 1.21
C PHE A 16 -18.52 0.81 1.72
N LEU A 17 -19.31 1.52 2.50
CA LEU A 17 -20.51 0.98 3.10
C LEU A 17 -21.76 1.41 2.33
N LYS A 18 -22.82 0.61 2.39
CA LYS A 18 -24.10 0.87 1.70
C LYS A 18 -24.77 2.20 2.07
N ASN A 19 -24.45 2.74 3.25
CA ASN A 19 -24.94 4.05 3.70
C ASN A 19 -24.10 5.23 3.16
N GLY A 20 -23.13 4.97 2.29
CA GLY A 20 -22.21 5.99 1.75
C GLY A 20 -21.02 6.34 2.66
N GLU A 21 -20.95 5.76 3.87
CA GLU A 21 -19.83 5.93 4.78
C GLU A 21 -18.61 5.19 4.25
N ARG A 22 -17.42 5.73 4.52
CA ARG A 22 -16.13 5.09 4.24
C ARG A 22 -15.40 4.78 5.54
N LYS A 23 -14.78 3.62 5.61
CA LYS A 23 -13.88 3.24 6.70
C LYS A 23 -12.48 3.02 6.15
N VAL A 24 -11.47 3.36 6.94
CA VAL A 24 -10.06 3.22 6.57
C VAL A 24 -9.30 2.58 7.72
N GLY A 25 -8.35 1.72 7.42
CA GLY A 25 -7.51 1.06 8.41
C GLY A 25 -8.15 -0.20 9.01
N ASP A 26 -7.96 -0.43 10.30
CA ASP A 26 -8.50 -1.62 10.99
C ASP A 26 -10.03 -1.75 10.91
N PRO A 27 -10.83 -0.68 11.01
CA PRO A 27 -12.27 -0.77 10.79
C PRO A 27 -12.65 -1.26 9.40
N ALA A 28 -11.89 -0.84 8.37
CA ALA A 28 -12.08 -1.32 7.00
C ALA A 28 -11.66 -2.79 6.86
N LYS A 29 -10.50 -3.17 7.42
CA LYS A 29 -10.01 -4.55 7.38
C LYS A 29 -11.03 -5.53 7.98
N ARG A 30 -11.72 -5.15 9.06
CA ARG A 30 -12.80 -5.98 9.65
C ARG A 30 -14.02 -6.13 8.74
N GLN A 31 -14.25 -5.21 7.81
CA GLN A 31 -15.33 -5.31 6.83
C GLN A 31 -15.05 -6.30 5.69
N ALA A 32 -13.80 -6.67 5.46
CA ALA A 32 -13.41 -7.56 4.36
C ALA A 32 -14.14 -8.91 4.39
N ILE A 33 -14.55 -9.40 5.58
CA ILE A 33 -15.27 -10.67 5.75
C ILE A 33 -16.73 -10.56 5.27
N THR A 34 -17.39 -9.44 5.57
CA THR A 34 -18.84 -9.25 5.33
C THR A 34 -19.14 -8.37 4.12
N ASN A 35 -18.15 -7.66 3.61
CA ASN A 35 -18.26 -6.72 2.49
C ASN A 35 -16.99 -6.78 1.61
N PRO A 36 -16.59 -7.98 1.12
CA PRO A 36 -15.35 -8.16 0.38
C PRO A 36 -15.30 -7.37 -0.93
N GLU A 37 -16.41 -7.29 -1.66
CA GLU A 37 -16.49 -6.63 -2.97
C GLU A 37 -16.27 -5.10 -2.90
N ASN A 38 -16.58 -4.48 -1.76
CA ASN A 38 -16.43 -3.05 -1.53
C ASN A 38 -15.34 -2.73 -0.48
N THR A 39 -14.45 -3.70 -0.20
CA THR A 39 -13.30 -3.51 0.69
C THR A 39 -12.00 -3.67 -0.11
N ILE A 40 -11.31 -2.56 -0.30
CA ILE A 40 -10.15 -2.45 -1.17
C ILE A 40 -8.89 -2.53 -0.34
N SER A 41 -8.02 -3.48 -0.66
CA SER A 41 -6.69 -3.66 -0.07
C SER A 41 -5.62 -3.65 -1.16
N SER A 42 -4.36 -3.51 -0.76
CA SER A 42 -3.18 -3.65 -1.63
C SER A 42 -3.20 -2.77 -2.90
N VAL A 43 -3.90 -1.63 -2.87
CA VAL A 43 -4.04 -0.72 -4.02
C VAL A 43 -2.71 -0.18 -4.53
N LYS A 44 -1.65 -0.22 -3.70
CA LYS A 44 -0.27 0.15 -4.07
C LYS A 44 0.22 -0.64 -5.29
N ARG A 45 -0.23 -1.88 -5.48
CA ARG A 45 0.12 -2.73 -6.64
C ARG A 45 -0.36 -2.15 -7.97
N PHE A 46 -1.35 -1.27 -7.96
CA PHE A 46 -1.95 -0.67 -9.16
C PHE A 46 -1.50 0.76 -9.44
N MET A 47 -0.75 1.36 -8.51
CA MET A 47 -0.31 2.76 -8.64
C MET A 47 0.55 2.95 -9.88
N GLY A 48 0.13 3.88 -10.75
CA GLY A 48 0.86 4.25 -11.96
C GLY A 48 0.97 3.16 -13.04
N ARG A 49 0.24 2.04 -12.90
CA ARG A 49 0.23 0.93 -13.87
C ARG A 49 -0.94 1.06 -14.84
N ARG A 50 -0.78 0.44 -16.00
CA ARG A 50 -1.83 0.28 -17.01
C ARG A 50 -2.64 -0.99 -16.73
N PHE A 51 -3.88 -1.01 -17.22
CA PHE A 51 -4.77 -2.15 -17.00
C PHE A 51 -4.25 -3.45 -17.63
N ASN A 52 -3.63 -3.37 -18.82
CA ASN A 52 -3.04 -4.53 -19.47
C ASN A 52 -1.88 -5.15 -18.67
N GLU A 53 -1.18 -4.37 -17.85
CA GLU A 53 -0.07 -4.84 -17.00
C GLU A 53 -0.55 -5.63 -15.77
N ILE A 54 -1.84 -5.55 -15.42
CA ILE A 54 -2.44 -6.21 -14.26
C ILE A 54 -3.52 -7.22 -14.63
N ALA A 55 -3.74 -7.47 -15.94
CA ALA A 55 -4.86 -8.26 -16.43
C ALA A 55 -4.90 -9.68 -15.87
N GLU A 56 -3.75 -10.29 -15.62
CA GLU A 56 -3.63 -11.64 -15.06
C GLU A 56 -3.88 -11.66 -13.53
N GLU A 57 -3.66 -10.55 -12.85
CA GLU A 57 -3.79 -10.44 -11.39
C GLU A 57 -5.24 -10.18 -10.93
N LYS A 58 -6.10 -9.65 -11.82
CA LYS A 58 -7.45 -9.19 -11.44
C LYS A 58 -8.35 -10.28 -10.83
N SER A 59 -8.12 -11.54 -11.15
CA SER A 59 -8.86 -12.66 -10.58
C SER A 59 -8.52 -12.99 -9.13
N HIS A 60 -7.47 -12.40 -8.59
CA HIS A 60 -7.00 -12.62 -7.21
C HIS A 60 -7.68 -11.69 -6.19
N TRP A 61 -8.42 -10.68 -6.67
CA TRP A 61 -9.03 -9.65 -5.82
C TRP A 61 -10.52 -9.91 -5.64
N SER A 62 -11.01 -9.70 -4.42
CA SER A 62 -12.44 -9.80 -4.11
C SER A 62 -13.26 -8.62 -4.65
N TYR A 63 -12.61 -7.51 -4.96
CA TYR A 63 -13.22 -6.30 -5.52
C TYR A 63 -13.01 -6.21 -7.04
N LYS A 64 -13.90 -5.49 -7.70
CA LYS A 64 -13.92 -5.41 -9.17
C LYS A 64 -12.95 -4.39 -9.70
N ILE A 65 -11.98 -4.85 -10.51
CA ILE A 65 -11.01 -4.03 -11.23
C ILE A 65 -11.41 -3.98 -12.70
N VAL A 66 -11.47 -2.79 -13.27
CA VAL A 66 -11.90 -2.55 -14.66
C VAL A 66 -10.93 -1.62 -15.38
N GLN A 67 -10.99 -1.68 -16.71
CA GLN A 67 -10.25 -0.76 -17.57
C GLN A 67 -10.97 0.58 -17.65
N GLY A 68 -10.26 1.65 -17.41
CA GLY A 68 -10.70 3.02 -17.66
C GLY A 68 -10.19 3.55 -19.00
N GLU A 69 -10.44 4.83 -19.24
CA GLU A 69 -9.91 5.52 -20.42
C GLU A 69 -8.38 5.46 -20.47
N ASN A 70 -7.81 5.41 -21.68
CA ASN A 70 -6.38 5.33 -21.93
C ASN A 70 -5.67 4.17 -21.21
N ASP A 71 -6.35 3.02 -21.11
CA ASP A 71 -5.84 1.81 -20.46
C ASP A 71 -5.46 2.00 -18.98
N THR A 72 -6.13 2.92 -18.30
CA THR A 72 -5.91 3.15 -16.86
C THR A 72 -6.64 2.12 -16.01
N VAL A 73 -6.09 1.84 -14.82
CA VAL A 73 -6.74 0.99 -13.83
C VAL A 73 -7.85 1.75 -13.11
N ARG A 74 -9.01 1.12 -12.95
CA ARG A 74 -10.11 1.61 -12.13
C ARG A 74 -10.64 0.52 -11.22
N VAL A 75 -11.09 0.92 -10.05
CA VAL A 75 -11.85 0.07 -9.12
C VAL A 75 -13.31 0.48 -9.18
N ASP A 76 -14.17 -0.47 -9.51
CA ASP A 76 -15.63 -0.26 -9.59
C ASP A 76 -16.27 -0.58 -8.23
N ILE A 77 -16.84 0.43 -7.59
CA ILE A 77 -17.55 0.31 -6.33
C ILE A 77 -19.00 0.74 -6.55
N ASP A 78 -19.90 -0.21 -6.61
CA ASP A 78 -21.33 0.01 -6.84
C ASP A 78 -21.61 0.91 -8.07
N GLY A 79 -20.84 0.73 -9.16
CA GLY A 79 -20.96 1.49 -10.40
C GLY A 79 -20.19 2.82 -10.42
N ARG A 80 -19.54 3.20 -9.33
CA ARG A 80 -18.63 4.36 -9.30
C ARG A 80 -17.19 3.92 -9.48
N MET A 81 -16.53 4.54 -10.45
CA MET A 81 -15.13 4.26 -10.81
C MET A 81 -14.17 5.11 -9.97
N TYR A 82 -13.25 4.46 -9.27
CA TYR A 82 -12.18 5.09 -8.51
C TYR A 82 -10.82 4.80 -9.14
N THR A 83 -9.93 5.77 -9.12
CA THR A 83 -8.53 5.55 -9.46
C THR A 83 -7.78 4.96 -8.26
N PRO A 84 -6.66 4.25 -8.47
CA PRO A 84 -5.76 3.85 -7.40
C PRO A 84 -5.30 5.05 -6.55
N GLN A 85 -5.08 6.22 -7.18
CA GLN A 85 -4.70 7.45 -6.50
C GLN A 85 -5.79 7.94 -5.54
N GLU A 86 -7.07 7.93 -5.95
CA GLU A 86 -8.19 8.34 -5.09
C GLU A 86 -8.32 7.42 -3.87
N ILE A 87 -8.17 6.11 -4.04
CA ILE A 87 -8.23 5.15 -2.93
C ILE A 87 -7.02 5.31 -2.00
N SER A 88 -5.82 5.49 -2.56
CA SER A 88 -4.61 5.77 -1.78
C SER A 88 -4.73 7.09 -1.02
N ALA A 89 -5.34 8.11 -1.63
CA ALA A 89 -5.61 9.39 -0.99
C ALA A 89 -6.49 9.25 0.27
N MET A 90 -7.45 8.34 0.28
CA MET A 90 -8.28 8.07 1.47
C MET A 90 -7.44 7.53 2.64
N VAL A 91 -6.45 6.69 2.35
CA VAL A 91 -5.48 6.22 3.36
C VAL A 91 -4.62 7.39 3.86
N LEU A 92 -4.12 8.22 2.95
CA LEU A 92 -3.31 9.39 3.30
C LEU A 92 -4.11 10.44 4.10
N GLN A 93 -5.41 10.63 3.80
CA GLN A 93 -6.30 11.45 4.62
C GLN A 93 -6.43 10.93 6.05
N LYS A 94 -6.53 9.62 6.24
CA LYS A 94 -6.51 9.01 7.58
C LYS A 94 -5.19 9.26 8.29
N MET A 95 -4.05 9.18 7.57
CA MET A 95 -2.74 9.49 8.13
C MET A 95 -2.59 10.96 8.50
N LYS A 96 -3.05 11.87 7.63
CA LYS A 96 -3.13 13.32 7.90
C LYS A 96 -3.91 13.59 9.16
N LYS A 97 -5.15 13.07 9.24
CA LYS A 97 -5.98 13.22 10.43
C LYS A 97 -5.32 12.69 11.71
N THR A 98 -4.71 11.51 11.64
CA THR A 98 -3.98 10.94 12.78
C THR A 98 -2.84 11.85 13.26
N ALA A 99 -2.13 12.48 12.33
CA ALA A 99 -1.08 13.45 12.68
C ALA A 99 -1.65 14.72 13.28
N GLU A 100 -2.73 15.26 12.73
CA GLU A 100 -3.43 16.45 13.23
C GLU A 100 -4.00 16.26 14.63
N ASP A 101 -4.64 15.10 14.86
CA ASP A 101 -5.18 14.74 16.17
C ASP A 101 -4.06 14.64 17.24
N TYR A 102 -2.88 14.16 16.85
CA TYR A 102 -1.72 14.07 17.76
C TYR A 102 -1.05 15.43 18.01
N LEU A 103 -0.88 16.23 16.96
CA LEU A 103 -0.16 17.52 17.03
C LEU A 103 -1.05 18.66 17.53
N GLY A 104 -2.38 18.53 17.47
CA GLY A 104 -3.34 19.58 17.79
C GLY A 104 -3.32 20.75 16.81
N THR A 105 -2.81 20.56 15.59
CA THR A 105 -2.69 21.58 14.55
C THR A 105 -2.88 20.98 13.18
N GLU A 106 -3.21 21.81 12.19
CA GLU A 106 -3.31 21.40 10.81
C GLU A 106 -1.97 20.90 10.25
N VAL A 107 -2.01 19.81 9.48
CA VAL A 107 -0.87 19.24 8.76
C VAL A 107 -1.05 19.47 7.27
N THR A 108 -0.22 20.36 6.71
CA THR A 108 -0.29 20.75 5.29
C THR A 108 0.76 20.08 4.43
N ASP A 109 1.94 19.78 4.99
CA ASP A 109 3.09 19.26 4.27
C ASP A 109 3.35 17.79 4.61
N ALA A 110 3.80 17.02 3.61
CA ALA A 110 4.19 15.63 3.81
C ALA A 110 5.41 15.23 2.97
N VAL A 111 6.18 14.29 3.50
CA VAL A 111 7.12 13.45 2.75
C VAL A 111 6.51 12.06 2.65
N ILE A 112 6.41 11.52 1.45
CA ILE A 112 5.80 10.21 1.19
C ILE A 112 6.89 9.28 0.66
N THR A 113 6.87 8.03 1.14
CA THR A 113 7.85 7.02 0.73
C THR A 113 7.29 6.11 -0.35
N VAL A 114 8.18 5.64 -1.22
CA VAL A 114 7.89 4.67 -2.28
C VAL A 114 9.01 3.63 -2.36
N PRO A 115 8.74 2.41 -2.87
CA PRO A 115 9.80 1.45 -3.18
C PRO A 115 10.88 2.06 -4.08
N ALA A 116 12.12 1.63 -3.89
CA ALA A 116 13.24 2.17 -4.67
C ALA A 116 13.12 1.89 -6.17
N TYR A 117 12.46 0.79 -6.56
CA TYR A 117 12.25 0.40 -7.96
C TYR A 117 11.03 1.08 -8.63
N PHE A 118 10.20 1.85 -7.89
CA PHE A 118 9.10 2.57 -8.51
C PHE A 118 9.60 3.46 -9.63
N ASN A 119 8.98 3.33 -10.80
CA ASN A 119 9.23 4.19 -11.95
C ASN A 119 8.58 5.58 -11.77
N ASP A 120 8.86 6.48 -12.70
CA ASP A 120 8.38 7.86 -12.63
C ASP A 120 6.83 7.94 -12.62
N ALA A 121 6.13 7.10 -13.37
CA ALA A 121 4.66 7.07 -13.38
C ALA A 121 4.09 6.67 -12.02
N GLN A 122 4.68 5.67 -11.35
CA GLN A 122 4.28 5.22 -10.02
C GLN A 122 4.59 6.27 -8.94
N ARG A 123 5.73 6.95 -9.04
CA ARG A 123 6.10 8.07 -8.15
C ARG A 123 5.16 9.25 -8.33
N GLN A 124 4.82 9.60 -9.56
CA GLN A 124 3.89 10.67 -9.88
C GLN A 124 2.49 10.34 -9.36
N ALA A 125 1.99 9.11 -9.58
CA ALA A 125 0.71 8.66 -9.06
C ALA A 125 0.65 8.72 -7.52
N THR A 126 1.75 8.40 -6.84
CA THR A 126 1.84 8.51 -5.37
C THR A 126 1.81 9.97 -4.92
N LYS A 127 2.49 10.86 -5.64
CA LYS A 127 2.43 12.31 -5.39
C LYS A 127 1.01 12.85 -5.56
N GLU A 128 0.34 12.49 -6.65
CA GLU A 128 -1.06 12.86 -6.91
C GLU A 128 -2.01 12.38 -5.80
N ALA A 129 -1.82 11.16 -5.29
CA ALA A 129 -2.59 10.66 -4.15
C ALA A 129 -2.42 11.55 -2.90
N GLY A 130 -1.21 12.05 -2.65
CA GLY A 130 -0.95 13.01 -1.58
C GLY A 130 -1.66 14.34 -1.79
N GLU A 131 -1.63 14.86 -3.01
CA GLU A 131 -2.30 16.12 -3.39
C GLU A 131 -3.84 15.97 -3.28
N ILE A 132 -4.41 14.85 -3.75
CA ILE A 132 -5.84 14.54 -3.59
C ILE A 132 -6.22 14.43 -2.09
N ALA A 133 -5.31 13.97 -1.25
CA ALA A 133 -5.51 13.90 0.19
C ALA A 133 -5.45 15.29 0.89
N GLY A 134 -5.16 16.36 0.15
CA GLY A 134 -5.00 17.72 0.68
C GLY A 134 -3.66 17.94 1.36
N LEU A 135 -2.60 17.25 0.90
CA LEU A 135 -1.23 17.41 1.36
C LEU A 135 -0.37 18.08 0.28
N ASN A 136 0.49 19.00 0.70
CA ASN A 136 1.58 19.50 -0.13
C ASN A 136 2.75 18.49 -0.04
N VAL A 137 2.92 17.67 -1.08
CA VAL A 137 3.96 16.64 -1.11
C VAL A 137 5.32 17.29 -1.38
N ARG A 138 6.08 17.52 -0.32
CA ARG A 138 7.40 18.18 -0.38
C ARG A 138 8.44 17.33 -1.08
N ARG A 139 8.38 16.02 -0.89
CA ARG A 139 9.33 15.06 -1.49
C ARG A 139 8.74 13.65 -1.53
N ILE A 140 9.10 12.91 -2.56
CA ILE A 140 9.00 11.46 -2.62
C ILE A 140 10.39 10.88 -2.30
N VAL A 141 10.48 9.96 -1.34
CA VAL A 141 11.72 9.36 -0.85
C VAL A 141 11.65 7.85 -0.98
N ASN A 142 12.77 7.21 -1.28
CA ASN A 142 12.82 5.74 -1.32
C ASN A 142 12.64 5.13 0.07
N GLU A 143 11.81 4.11 0.19
CA GLU A 143 11.54 3.39 1.44
C GLU A 143 12.82 2.90 2.14
N PRO A 144 13.79 2.28 1.45
CA PRO A 144 15.04 1.86 2.10
C PRO A 144 15.87 3.05 2.64
N THR A 145 15.83 4.20 1.97
CA THR A 145 16.48 5.42 2.48
C THR A 145 15.78 5.92 3.74
N ALA A 146 14.46 5.95 3.74
CA ALA A 146 13.68 6.35 4.91
C ALA A 146 13.89 5.41 6.10
N ALA A 147 13.98 4.10 5.85
CA ALA A 147 14.29 3.11 6.88
C ALA A 147 15.68 3.34 7.49
N ALA A 148 16.70 3.60 6.66
CA ALA A 148 18.05 3.90 7.12
C ALA A 148 18.09 5.19 7.97
N LEU A 149 17.39 6.24 7.53
CA LEU A 149 17.25 7.49 8.30
C LEU A 149 16.54 7.26 9.64
N ALA A 150 15.44 6.50 9.66
CA ALA A 150 14.71 6.18 10.87
C ALA A 150 15.55 5.37 11.88
N TYR A 151 16.46 4.56 11.39
CA TYR A 151 17.42 3.82 12.21
C TYR A 151 18.55 4.71 12.77
N GLY A 152 18.63 5.98 12.34
CA GLY A 152 19.60 6.96 12.82
C GLY A 152 20.99 6.80 12.22
N LEU A 153 21.09 6.25 11.03
CA LEU A 153 22.37 6.04 10.34
C LEU A 153 22.99 7.35 9.83
N ASP A 154 22.16 8.38 9.61
CA ASP A 154 22.58 9.73 9.26
C ASP A 154 23.42 10.43 10.35
N LYS A 155 23.26 9.99 11.61
CA LYS A 155 23.97 10.54 12.78
C LYS A 155 25.33 9.90 13.03
N LYS A 156 25.70 8.89 12.26
CA LYS A 156 26.97 8.17 12.36
C LYS A 156 27.84 8.59 11.19
N ASN A 157 28.91 9.34 11.46
CA ASN A 157 29.98 9.62 10.46
C ASN A 157 30.77 8.33 10.17
N ILE A 158 30.12 7.33 9.61
CA ILE A 158 30.70 6.03 9.33
C ILE A 158 30.40 5.72 7.87
N GLU A 159 31.42 5.45 7.09
CA GLU A 159 31.28 4.83 5.76
C GLU A 159 30.87 3.36 5.96
N GLN A 160 29.72 2.97 5.44
CA GLN A 160 29.28 1.58 5.53
C GLN A 160 28.32 1.23 4.39
N LYS A 161 28.30 -0.07 4.07
CA LYS A 161 27.30 -0.66 3.19
C LYS A 161 26.28 -1.38 4.04
N ILE A 162 25.01 -1.13 3.76
CA ILE A 162 23.91 -1.77 4.47
C ILE A 162 22.97 -2.46 3.47
N ALA A 163 22.32 -3.50 3.93
CA ALA A 163 21.19 -4.11 3.24
C ALA A 163 19.91 -3.78 4.01
N VAL A 164 18.91 -3.27 3.31
CA VAL A 164 17.56 -3.08 3.84
C VAL A 164 16.70 -4.20 3.27
N PHE A 165 16.17 -5.03 4.16
CA PHE A 165 15.27 -6.13 3.85
C PHE A 165 13.87 -5.73 4.28
N ASP A 166 12.99 -5.47 3.32
CA ASP A 166 11.62 -5.01 3.55
C ASP A 166 10.62 -6.04 3.01
N LEU A 167 10.03 -6.82 3.92
CA LEU A 167 8.94 -7.74 3.60
C LEU A 167 7.63 -7.16 4.13
N GLY A 168 6.90 -6.51 3.23
CA GLY A 168 5.62 -5.90 3.51
C GLY A 168 4.42 -6.85 3.37
N GLY A 169 3.22 -6.28 3.38
CA GLY A 169 1.98 -7.04 3.14
C GLY A 169 1.80 -7.44 1.68
N GLY A 170 2.26 -6.62 0.74
CA GLY A 170 2.04 -6.81 -0.69
C GLY A 170 3.29 -6.89 -1.55
N THR A 171 4.46 -6.49 -1.03
CA THR A 171 5.73 -6.49 -1.76
C THR A 171 6.88 -6.94 -0.88
N PHE A 172 7.88 -7.55 -1.49
CA PHE A 172 9.19 -7.82 -0.91
C PHE A 172 10.24 -7.00 -1.62
N ASP A 173 11.05 -6.28 -0.87
CA ASP A 173 12.11 -5.43 -1.35
C ASP A 173 13.41 -5.68 -0.60
N ILE A 174 14.52 -5.81 -1.33
CA ILE A 174 15.85 -5.81 -0.78
C ILE A 174 16.69 -4.76 -1.50
N SER A 175 17.30 -3.85 -0.73
CA SER A 175 18.12 -2.77 -1.27
C SER A 175 19.47 -2.73 -0.58
N VAL A 176 20.51 -2.54 -1.36
CA VAL A 176 21.89 -2.29 -0.85
C VAL A 176 22.16 -0.80 -0.98
N LEU A 177 22.48 -0.18 0.13
CA LEU A 177 22.83 1.24 0.20
C LEU A 177 24.29 1.41 0.59
N ASP A 178 24.92 2.42 0.00
CA ASP A 178 26.20 2.95 0.44
C ASP A 178 25.97 4.23 1.24
N LEU A 179 26.54 4.29 2.41
CA LEU A 179 26.44 5.42 3.33
C LEU A 179 27.83 6.04 3.49
N GLY A 180 27.94 7.32 3.17
CA GLY A 180 29.16 8.09 3.35
C GLY A 180 28.86 9.58 3.35
N ASP A 181 29.56 10.36 4.15
CA ASP A 181 29.46 11.82 4.24
C ASP A 181 28.03 12.37 4.37
N GLY A 182 27.13 11.62 5.07
CA GLY A 182 25.73 12.00 5.21
C GLY A 182 24.87 11.76 3.96
N VAL A 183 25.42 11.10 2.94
CA VAL A 183 24.73 10.73 1.70
C VAL A 183 24.31 9.27 1.75
N PHE A 184 23.07 8.98 1.31
CA PHE A 184 22.53 7.65 1.15
C PHE A 184 22.36 7.36 -0.34
N GLU A 185 23.19 6.48 -0.87
CA GLU A 185 23.12 6.07 -2.27
C GLU A 185 22.60 4.64 -2.39
N VAL A 186 21.49 4.46 -3.11
CA VAL A 186 20.98 3.11 -3.43
C VAL A 186 21.83 2.54 -4.55
N LYS A 187 22.66 1.54 -4.24
CA LYS A 187 23.55 0.87 -5.21
C LYS A 187 22.83 -0.18 -6.04
N SER A 188 21.93 -0.92 -5.40
CA SER A 188 21.12 -1.90 -6.09
C SER A 188 19.83 -2.12 -5.32
N THR A 189 18.77 -2.45 -6.03
CA THR A 189 17.50 -2.89 -5.47
C THR A 189 16.97 -4.04 -6.29
N ASN A 190 16.34 -4.99 -5.62
CA ASN A 190 15.61 -6.10 -6.23
C ASN A 190 14.47 -6.48 -5.31
N GLY A 191 13.56 -7.30 -5.78
CA GLY A 191 12.44 -7.74 -4.98
C GLY A 191 11.38 -8.43 -5.82
N ASP A 192 10.23 -8.62 -5.20
CA ASP A 192 9.06 -9.19 -5.85
C ASP A 192 7.83 -8.35 -5.48
N THR A 193 7.19 -7.77 -6.49
CA THR A 193 5.99 -6.94 -6.33
C THR A 193 4.73 -7.75 -6.01
N HIS A 194 4.84 -9.08 -6.01
CA HIS A 194 3.77 -10.05 -5.78
C HIS A 194 4.10 -11.01 -4.65
N LEU A 195 5.03 -10.65 -3.77
CA LEU A 195 5.42 -11.43 -2.60
C LEU A 195 5.29 -10.56 -1.34
N GLY A 196 4.40 -10.96 -0.45
CA GLY A 196 4.18 -10.29 0.83
C GLY A 196 3.30 -11.13 1.74
N GLY A 197 2.89 -10.56 2.87
CA GLY A 197 2.01 -11.22 3.84
C GLY A 197 0.71 -11.73 3.23
N ASP A 198 0.12 -10.97 2.30
CA ASP A 198 -1.13 -11.34 1.61
C ASP A 198 -0.98 -12.65 0.81
N ASP A 199 0.21 -12.89 0.23
CA ASP A 199 0.49 -14.09 -0.55
C ASP A 199 0.70 -15.31 0.36
N PHE A 200 1.31 -15.13 1.55
CA PHE A 200 1.39 -16.17 2.57
C PHE A 200 0.01 -16.54 3.12
N ASP A 201 -0.83 -15.55 3.41
CA ASP A 201 -2.22 -15.76 3.83
C ASP A 201 -3.00 -16.55 2.77
N LYS A 202 -2.79 -16.24 1.47
CA LYS A 202 -3.40 -16.97 0.35
C LYS A 202 -3.01 -18.46 0.34
N VAL A 203 -1.75 -18.78 0.53
CA VAL A 203 -1.29 -20.18 0.58
C VAL A 203 -2.00 -20.95 1.70
N ILE A 204 -2.19 -20.33 2.87
CA ILE A 204 -2.91 -20.93 3.99
C ILE A 204 -4.39 -21.09 3.66
N MET A 205 -5.01 -20.08 3.05
CA MET A 205 -6.42 -20.14 2.63
C MET A 205 -6.65 -21.24 1.61
N ASP A 206 -5.79 -21.37 0.61
CA ASP A 206 -5.87 -22.43 -0.41
C ASP A 206 -5.72 -23.82 0.23
N PHE A 207 -4.77 -23.99 1.14
CA PHE A 207 -4.60 -25.23 1.88
C PHE A 207 -5.88 -25.61 2.67
N LEU A 208 -6.45 -24.65 3.41
CA LEU A 208 -7.68 -24.88 4.19
C LEU A 208 -8.86 -25.23 3.28
N ALA A 209 -9.00 -24.54 2.15
CA ALA A 209 -10.06 -24.81 1.17
C ALA A 209 -9.91 -26.19 0.54
N ASP A 210 -8.69 -26.62 0.26
CA ASP A 210 -8.40 -27.97 -0.28
C ASP A 210 -8.70 -29.07 0.73
N GLU A 211 -8.33 -28.88 2.01
CA GLU A 211 -8.63 -29.84 3.07
C GLU A 211 -10.15 -29.94 3.31
N PHE A 212 -10.86 -28.81 3.33
CA PHE A 212 -12.31 -28.79 3.45
C PHE A 212 -12.99 -29.52 2.27
N LYS A 213 -12.50 -29.25 1.04
CA LYS A 213 -12.99 -29.93 -0.15
C LYS A 213 -12.81 -31.45 -0.10
N LYS A 214 -11.68 -31.92 0.45
CA LYS A 214 -11.44 -33.37 0.63
C LYS A 214 -12.41 -34.02 1.62
N GLN A 215 -12.77 -33.29 2.68
CA GLN A 215 -13.65 -33.80 3.75
C GLN A 215 -15.12 -33.70 3.39
N GLU A 216 -15.55 -32.56 2.84
CA GLU A 216 -16.98 -32.23 2.64
C GLU A 216 -17.41 -32.27 1.15
N ALA A 217 -16.50 -32.54 0.22
CA ALA A 217 -16.71 -32.49 -1.24
C ALA A 217 -17.24 -31.14 -1.76
N ILE A 218 -17.08 -30.04 -1.00
CA ILE A 218 -17.48 -28.67 -1.34
C ILE A 218 -16.25 -27.82 -1.58
N ASP A 219 -16.18 -27.16 -2.73
CA ASP A 219 -15.11 -26.20 -3.03
C ASP A 219 -15.53 -24.78 -2.61
N LEU A 220 -14.89 -24.24 -1.56
CA LEU A 220 -15.19 -22.92 -1.01
C LEU A 220 -14.74 -21.75 -1.91
N ARG A 221 -14.07 -22.05 -3.03
CA ARG A 221 -13.57 -21.03 -3.99
C ARG A 221 -14.47 -20.88 -5.22
N LYS A 222 -15.65 -21.54 -5.22
CA LYS A 222 -16.64 -21.50 -6.32
C LYS A 222 -17.89 -20.77 -5.93
#